data_e791585c86e9b587f1767bf061fdf183
#
_entry.id   e791585c86e9b587f1767bf061fdf183
#
_cell.length_a   1.000
_cell.length_b   1.000
_cell.length_c   1.000
_cell.angle_alpha   90.00
_cell.angle_beta   90.00
_cell.angle_gamma   90.00
#
_symmetry.space_group_name_H-M   'P 1'
#
loop_
_entity.id
_entity.type
_entity.pdbx_description
1 polymer ?
#
loop_
_entity_poly.entity_id
_entity_poly.type
_entity_poly.pdbx_seq_one_letter_code
_entity_poly.pdbx_strand_id
1 'polypeptide(L)'
;MTKQHHLIEIFSANCPLCKHITDDIQIGKCEGCKQMIYDVNNMTDDIKRKMKDYDVRSVPTTIIDSKIKVVGVPDFPWICGDDLYQKLSEEYAFHKH
;
A
#
# COMPACT_ATOMS: atom_id res chain seq x y z
N MET A 1 -17.93 -16.42 9.15
CA MET A 1 -16.54 -16.14 8.83
C MET A 1 -16.41 -14.77 8.17
N THR A 2 -15.60 -13.93 8.72
CA THR A 2 -15.43 -12.58 8.22
C THR A 2 -14.39 -12.53 7.11
N LYS A 3 -14.78 -11.99 5.96
CA LYS A 3 -13.82 -11.67 4.93
C LYS A 3 -13.01 -10.47 5.37
N GLN A 4 -11.73 -10.49 5.10
CA GLN A 4 -10.88 -9.34 5.36
C GLN A 4 -11.05 -8.34 4.22
N HIS A 5 -11.42 -7.11 4.56
CA HIS A 5 -11.60 -6.03 3.59
C HIS A 5 -10.61 -4.93 3.92
N HIS A 6 -9.50 -4.92 3.20
CA HIS A 6 -8.47 -3.92 3.39
C HIS A 6 -8.43 -2.99 2.19
N LEU A 7 -8.22 -1.71 2.45
CA LEU A 7 -7.97 -0.74 1.39
C LEU A 7 -6.46 -0.60 1.24
N ILE A 8 -5.95 -0.99 0.10
CA ILE A 8 -4.53 -0.94 -0.21
C ILE A 8 -4.30 0.18 -1.21
N GLU A 9 -3.58 1.22 -0.79
CA GLU A 9 -3.30 2.38 -1.61
C GLU A 9 -1.82 2.39 -1.96
N ILE A 10 -1.50 2.42 -3.24
CA ILE A 10 -0.12 2.35 -3.72
C ILE A 10 0.21 3.63 -4.47
N PHE A 11 1.26 4.32 -4.02
CA PHE A 11 1.77 5.49 -4.71
C PHE A 11 2.90 5.04 -5.63
N SER A 12 2.74 5.27 -6.92
CA SER A 12 3.59 4.70 -7.96
C SER A 12 4.03 5.78 -8.96
N ALA A 13 5.26 5.65 -9.44
CA ALA A 13 5.79 6.54 -10.49
C ALA A 13 6.04 5.78 -11.79
N ASN A 14 5.42 4.62 -11.96
CA ASN A 14 5.57 3.79 -13.14
C ASN A 14 7.00 3.23 -13.30
N CYS A 15 7.72 3.11 -12.22
CA CYS A 15 9.07 2.56 -12.21
C CYS A 15 9.03 1.03 -12.11
N PRO A 16 10.14 0.32 -12.42
CA PRO A 16 10.16 -1.14 -12.31
C PRO A 16 9.83 -1.66 -10.92
N LEU A 17 10.32 -1.02 -9.87
CA LEU A 17 10.01 -1.41 -8.50
C LEU A 17 8.53 -1.17 -8.17
N CYS A 18 7.97 -0.07 -8.68
CA CYS A 18 6.57 0.24 -8.50
C CYS A 18 5.68 -0.82 -9.15
N LYS A 19 6.04 -1.23 -10.35
CA LYS A 19 5.30 -2.27 -11.05
C LYS A 19 5.40 -3.59 -10.31
N HIS A 20 6.58 -3.91 -9.79
CA HIS A 20 6.80 -5.15 -9.06
C HIS A 20 5.87 -5.27 -7.85
N ILE A 21 5.83 -4.24 -7.01
CA ILE A 21 4.98 -4.29 -5.82
C ILE A 21 3.49 -4.29 -6.19
N THR A 22 3.12 -3.55 -7.23
CA THR A 22 1.73 -3.53 -7.69
C THR A 22 1.29 -4.91 -8.15
N ASP A 23 2.12 -5.59 -8.93
CA ASP A 23 1.82 -6.94 -9.42
C ASP A 23 1.76 -7.93 -8.25
N ASP A 24 2.71 -7.86 -7.32
CA ASP A 24 2.74 -8.74 -6.15
C ASP A 24 1.46 -8.62 -5.32
N ILE A 25 1.03 -7.40 -5.06
CA ILE A 25 -0.18 -7.17 -4.29
C ILE A 25 -1.41 -7.64 -5.05
N GLN A 26 -1.46 -7.39 -6.35
CA GLN A 26 -2.59 -7.81 -7.18
C GLN A 26 -2.76 -9.33 -7.15
N ILE A 27 -1.66 -10.06 -7.15
CA ILE A 27 -1.68 -11.52 -7.12
C ILE A 27 -2.02 -12.03 -5.73
N GLY A 28 -1.44 -11.43 -4.69
CA GLY A 28 -1.52 -11.95 -3.33
C GLY A 28 -2.67 -11.40 -2.48
N LYS A 29 -3.36 -10.36 -2.93
CA LYS A 29 -4.40 -9.75 -2.10
C LYS A 29 -5.63 -10.65 -1.96
N CYS A 30 -6.35 -10.49 -0.85
CA CYS A 30 -7.59 -11.19 -0.61
C CYS A 30 -8.67 -10.70 -1.56
N GLU A 31 -9.65 -11.58 -1.84
CA GLU A 31 -10.74 -11.28 -2.76
C GLU A 31 -11.53 -10.03 -2.33
N GLY A 32 -11.69 -9.82 -1.03
CA GLY A 32 -12.42 -8.67 -0.53
C GLY A 32 -11.62 -7.38 -0.42
N CYS A 33 -10.32 -7.42 -0.70
CA CYS A 33 -9.47 -6.25 -0.57
C CYS A 33 -9.53 -5.39 -1.83
N LYS A 34 -9.46 -4.08 -1.64
CA LYS A 34 -9.50 -3.12 -2.73
C LYS A 34 -8.13 -2.49 -2.92
N GLN A 35 -7.67 -2.44 -4.15
CA GLN A 35 -6.38 -1.85 -4.50
C GLN A 35 -6.59 -0.57 -5.29
N MET A 36 -5.98 0.52 -4.82
CA MET A 36 -6.00 1.81 -5.49
C MET A 36 -4.57 2.20 -5.84
N ILE A 37 -4.33 2.55 -7.09
CA ILE A 37 -3.00 2.97 -7.55
C ILE A 37 -3.04 4.44 -7.90
N TYR A 38 -2.16 5.21 -7.27
CA TYR A 38 -2.03 6.65 -7.52
C TYR A 38 -0.74 6.92 -8.29
N ASP A 39 -0.88 7.51 -9.48
CA ASP A 39 0.25 7.84 -10.32
C ASP A 39 0.80 9.21 -9.92
N VAL A 40 1.97 9.24 -9.29
CA VAL A 40 2.58 10.49 -8.85
C VAL A 40 3.13 11.32 -10.00
N ASN A 41 3.27 10.72 -11.19
CA ASN A 41 3.65 11.46 -12.39
C ASN A 41 2.47 12.24 -12.99
N ASN A 42 1.25 11.89 -12.60
CA ASN A 42 0.04 12.57 -13.04
C ASN A 42 -0.71 13.07 -11.82
N MET A 43 -0.06 13.93 -11.05
CA MET A 43 -0.50 14.28 -9.71
C MET A 43 -1.71 15.22 -9.75
N THR A 44 -2.76 14.79 -9.04
CA THR A 44 -3.96 15.59 -8.80
C THR A 44 -3.87 16.20 -7.40
N ASP A 45 -4.80 17.13 -7.10
CA ASP A 45 -4.87 17.71 -5.76
C ASP A 45 -5.15 16.64 -4.70
N ASP A 46 -5.98 15.65 -5.04
CA ASP A 46 -6.29 14.55 -4.12
C ASP A 46 -5.04 13.72 -3.81
N ILE A 47 -4.24 13.42 -4.84
CA ILE A 47 -3.01 12.64 -4.65
C ILE A 47 -2.02 13.44 -3.81
N LYS A 48 -1.87 14.75 -4.07
CA LYS A 48 -0.99 15.61 -3.28
C LYS A 48 -1.41 15.60 -1.81
N ARG A 49 -2.70 15.72 -1.54
CA ARG A 49 -3.22 15.73 -0.17
C ARG A 49 -2.93 14.41 0.53
N LYS A 50 -3.15 13.28 -0.16
CA LYS A 50 -2.89 11.97 0.42
C LYS A 50 -1.41 11.76 0.69
N MET A 51 -0.54 12.20 -0.21
CA MET A 51 0.90 12.11 -0.01
C MET A 51 1.34 12.91 1.21
N LYS A 52 0.75 14.06 1.43
CA LYS A 52 1.04 14.87 2.61
C LYS A 52 0.50 14.21 3.87
N ASP A 53 -0.74 13.71 3.83
CA ASP A 53 -1.38 13.07 4.98
C ASP A 53 -0.61 11.81 5.42
N TYR A 54 -0.12 11.04 4.47
CA TYR A 54 0.60 9.80 4.76
C TYR A 54 2.11 9.98 4.79
N ASP A 55 2.60 11.23 4.63
CA ASP A 55 4.03 11.54 4.61
C ASP A 55 4.78 10.67 3.59
N VAL A 56 4.25 10.60 2.38
CA VAL A 56 4.86 9.83 1.29
C VAL A 56 5.98 10.67 0.66
N ARG A 57 7.22 10.18 0.76
CA ARG A 57 8.39 10.91 0.27
C ARG A 57 9.13 10.17 -0.84
N SER A 58 8.78 8.92 -1.07
CA SER A 58 9.40 8.11 -2.11
C SER A 58 8.37 7.14 -2.65
N VAL A 59 8.67 6.55 -3.80
CA VAL A 59 7.80 5.56 -4.42
C VAL A 59 8.64 4.31 -4.75
N PRO A 60 8.03 3.13 -4.72
CA PRO A 60 6.64 2.87 -4.32
C PRO A 60 6.43 2.98 -2.81
N THR A 61 5.24 3.43 -2.42
CA THR A 61 4.83 3.41 -1.01
C THR A 61 3.42 2.84 -0.96
N THR A 62 3.21 1.89 -0.07
CA THR A 62 1.93 1.20 0.08
C THR A 62 1.32 1.56 1.42
N ILE A 63 0.08 2.03 1.39
CA ILE A 63 -0.68 2.37 2.59
C ILE A 63 -1.84 1.38 2.71
N ILE A 64 -2.02 0.80 3.89
CA ILE A 64 -3.08 -0.17 4.13
C ILE A 64 -3.97 0.35 5.25
N ASP A 65 -5.25 0.54 4.95
CA ASP A 65 -6.27 0.98 5.91
C ASP A 65 -5.90 2.28 6.63
N SER A 66 -5.07 3.12 6.02
CA SER A 66 -4.58 4.38 6.59
C SER A 66 -3.81 4.19 7.90
N LYS A 67 -3.40 2.98 8.22
CA LYS A 67 -2.72 2.63 9.49
C LYS A 67 -1.35 2.02 9.29
N ILE A 68 -1.10 1.49 8.10
CA ILE A 68 0.13 0.75 7.80
C ILE A 68 0.80 1.41 6.61
N LYS A 69 2.10 1.64 6.70
CA LYS A 69 2.87 2.27 5.64
C LYS A 69 4.12 1.44 5.35
N VAL A 70 4.20 0.92 4.13
CA VAL A 70 5.36 0.13 3.68
C VAL A 70 6.06 0.94 2.59
N VAL A 71 7.29 1.36 2.87
CA VAL A 71 8.10 2.14 1.93
C VAL A 71 8.96 1.18 1.12
N GLY A 72 8.89 1.29 -0.20
CA GLY A 72 9.67 0.45 -1.10
C GLY A 72 9.03 -0.93 -1.29
N VAL A 73 9.81 -1.86 -1.83
CA VAL A 73 9.37 -3.23 -2.04
C VAL A 73 9.65 -4.03 -0.78
N PRO A 74 8.64 -4.67 -0.18
CA PRO A 74 8.87 -5.45 1.03
C PRO A 74 9.73 -6.68 0.73
N ASP A 75 10.47 -7.14 1.74
CA ASP A 75 11.35 -8.30 1.62
C ASP A 75 10.64 -9.61 1.99
N PHE A 76 9.34 -9.60 1.97
CA PHE A 76 8.52 -10.77 2.25
C PHE A 76 7.46 -10.90 1.16
N PRO A 77 6.93 -12.12 0.90
CA PRO A 77 5.89 -12.30 -0.11
C PRO A 77 4.57 -11.69 0.35
N TRP A 78 3.86 -11.06 -0.59
CA TRP A 78 2.55 -10.50 -0.29
C TRP A 78 1.51 -11.60 -0.43
N ILE A 79 1.22 -12.26 0.67
CA ILE A 79 0.22 -13.32 0.73
C ILE A 79 -0.84 -12.90 1.72
N CYS A 80 -2.05 -12.65 1.25
CA CYS A 80 -3.14 -12.18 2.08
C CYS A 80 -3.48 -13.19 3.17
N GLY A 81 -3.67 -12.68 4.39
CA GLY A 81 -4.01 -13.51 5.53
C GLY A 81 -3.77 -12.75 6.82
N ASP A 82 -4.25 -13.31 7.91
CA ASP A 82 -4.12 -12.68 9.23
C ASP A 82 -2.67 -12.48 9.62
N ASP A 83 -1.81 -13.46 9.30
CA ASP A 83 -0.39 -13.39 9.64
C ASP A 83 0.29 -12.20 8.97
N LEU A 84 -0.02 -11.96 7.68
CA LEU A 84 0.55 -10.84 6.95
C LEU A 84 0.16 -9.52 7.60
N TYR A 85 -1.13 -9.33 7.85
CA TYR A 85 -1.63 -8.06 8.38
C TYR A 85 -1.22 -7.84 9.82
N GLN A 86 -1.08 -8.91 10.59
CA GLN A 86 -0.54 -8.80 11.95
C GLN A 86 0.90 -8.32 11.91
N LYS A 87 1.73 -8.92 11.06
CA LYS A 87 3.13 -8.51 10.89
C LYS A 87 3.23 -7.05 10.45
N LEU A 88 2.41 -6.65 9.47
CA LEU A 88 2.41 -5.28 8.98
C LEU A 88 1.98 -4.30 10.07
N SER A 89 0.98 -4.65 10.86
CA SER A 89 0.51 -3.80 11.95
C SER A 89 1.57 -3.63 13.03
N GLU A 90 2.39 -4.64 13.26
CA GLU A 90 3.43 -4.57 14.29
C GLU A 90 4.68 -3.84 13.80
N GLU A 91 5.08 -4.06 12.56
CA GLU A 91 6.37 -3.56 12.05
C GLU A 91 6.25 -2.27 11.23
N TYR A 92 5.09 -2.01 10.65
CA TYR A 92 4.91 -0.90 9.70
C TYR A 92 3.78 0.04 10.10
N ALA A 93 3.35 -0.01 11.35
CA ALA A 93 2.30 0.88 11.82
C ALA A 93 2.77 2.34 11.78
N PHE A 94 1.86 3.24 11.42
CA PHE A 94 2.14 4.67 11.47
C PHE A 94 0.87 5.44 11.79
N HIS A 95 1.03 6.71 12.16
CA HIS A 95 -0.10 7.57 12.45
C HIS A 95 -0.24 8.61 11.35
N LYS A 96 -1.43 8.70 10.81
CA LYS A 96 -1.77 9.70 9.80
C LYS A 96 -1.75 11.09 10.42
N HIS A 97 -1.19 12.03 9.70
CA HIS A 97 -1.15 13.44 10.11
C HIS A 97 -2.47 14.16 9.90
#